data_e16d2c042f43e2ed2c15051d9185a63f
#
_entry.id   e16d2c042f43e2ed2c15051d9185a63f
#
_cell.length_a   1.000
_cell.length_b   1.000
_cell.length_c   1.000
_cell.angle_alpha   90.00
_cell.angle_beta   90.00
_cell.angle_gamma   90.00
#
_symmetry.space_group_name_H-M   'P 1'
#
loop_
_entity.id
_entity.type
_entity.pdbx_description
1 polymer ?
#
loop_
_entity_poly.entity_id
_entity_poly.type
_entity_poly.pdbx_seq_one_letter_code
_entity_poly.pdbx_strand_id
1 'polypeptide(L)'
;MASAFMVGESLVGDGNEVAHIDLIIGSKSGPAGTAFCNALSNNKDGFTTLTAVVTPNLPAKPDTIMFNKVTIKGAKQAVQMFGPAQAAVARAVVDSVEAGVIPKNKVDDYCIMVGVFIHWDAADDQKIYDYNYQAVRESIQRALAGEPKVDDVIARARTAKHPFASNAEAKQMAGASA
;
A
#
# COMPACT_ATOMS: atom_id res chain seq x y z
N MET A 1 -2.75 5.50 24.16
CA MET A 1 -2.71 4.11 23.68
C MET A 1 -2.38 4.16 22.20
N ALA A 2 -1.38 3.39 21.73
CA ALA A 2 -1.12 3.30 20.30
C ALA A 2 -2.35 2.69 19.61
N SER A 3 -2.70 3.20 18.41
CA SER A 3 -3.82 2.66 17.63
C SER A 3 -3.60 1.18 17.36
N ALA A 4 -4.64 0.35 17.49
CA ALA A 4 -4.56 -1.09 17.29
C ALA A 4 -4.20 -1.45 15.82
N PHE A 5 -4.57 -0.58 14.89
CA PHE A 5 -4.12 -0.56 13.49
C PHE A 5 -4.24 0.86 12.92
N MET A 6 -3.44 1.13 11.89
CA MET A 6 -3.42 2.42 11.19
C MET A 6 -3.45 2.13 9.69
N VAL A 7 -4.14 2.98 8.94
CA VAL A 7 -4.32 2.82 7.50
C VAL A 7 -3.60 3.95 6.77
N GLY A 8 -2.90 3.62 5.71
CA GLY A 8 -2.30 4.58 4.79
C GLY A 8 -2.63 4.23 3.34
N GLU A 9 -2.74 5.25 2.53
CA GLU A 9 -2.99 5.14 1.09
C GLU A 9 -2.07 6.10 0.35
N SER A 10 -1.56 5.69 -0.81
CA SER A 10 -0.86 6.57 -1.73
C SER A 10 -0.98 6.11 -3.17
N LEU A 11 -1.12 7.08 -4.07
CA LEU A 11 -1.06 6.90 -5.51
C LEU A 11 0.09 7.73 -6.05
N VAL A 12 1.06 7.07 -6.71
CA VAL A 12 2.29 7.68 -7.22
C VAL A 12 2.51 7.28 -8.68
N GLY A 13 3.00 8.23 -9.46
CA GLY A 13 3.33 8.04 -10.86
C GLY A 13 2.14 8.19 -11.80
N ASP A 14 2.34 7.78 -13.03
CA ASP A 14 1.40 7.89 -14.12
C ASP A 14 1.49 6.68 -15.08
N GLY A 15 0.59 6.65 -16.07
CA GLY A 15 0.59 5.60 -17.09
C GLY A 15 0.24 4.22 -16.52
N ASN A 16 0.78 3.20 -17.17
CA ASN A 16 0.54 1.80 -16.78
C ASN A 16 1.38 1.37 -15.57
N GLU A 17 2.42 2.11 -15.24
CA GLU A 17 3.33 1.86 -14.12
C GLU A 17 2.88 2.51 -12.82
N VAL A 18 1.75 3.26 -12.83
CA VAL A 18 1.22 3.91 -11.63
C VAL A 18 1.11 2.93 -10.45
N ALA A 19 1.64 3.33 -9.32
CA ALA A 19 1.52 2.58 -8.07
C ALA A 19 0.36 3.12 -7.24
N HIS A 20 -0.56 2.25 -6.87
CA HIS A 20 -1.61 2.53 -5.91
C HIS A 20 -1.49 1.56 -4.75
N ILE A 21 -1.11 2.08 -3.59
CA ILE A 21 -0.87 1.32 -2.38
C ILE A 21 -1.99 1.57 -1.37
N ASP A 22 -2.57 0.48 -0.86
CA ASP A 22 -3.35 0.46 0.37
C ASP A 22 -2.55 -0.29 1.43
N LEU A 23 -2.37 0.31 2.60
CA LEU A 23 -1.52 -0.24 3.63
C LEU A 23 -2.22 -0.24 4.99
N ILE A 24 -2.02 -1.34 5.72
CA ILE A 24 -2.32 -1.42 7.15
C ILE A 24 -1.02 -1.68 7.89
N ILE A 25 -0.78 -0.93 8.96
CA ILE A 25 0.29 -1.18 9.94
C ILE A 25 -0.30 -1.18 11.34
N GLY A 26 0.10 -2.11 12.18
CA GLY A 26 -0.40 -2.18 13.55
C GLY A 26 0.18 -3.33 14.36
N SER A 27 -0.33 -3.47 15.59
CA SER A 27 0.14 -4.49 16.52
C SER A 27 -0.19 -5.91 16.05
N LYS A 28 0.78 -6.81 16.15
CA LYS A 28 0.58 -8.27 15.96
C LYS A 28 -0.45 -8.87 16.91
N SER A 29 -0.60 -8.31 18.11
CA SER A 29 -1.59 -8.75 19.11
C SER A 29 -2.98 -8.13 18.90
N GLY A 30 -3.16 -7.30 17.87
CA GLY A 30 -4.40 -6.60 17.56
C GLY A 30 -5.05 -7.05 16.24
N PRO A 31 -6.03 -6.27 15.76
CA PRO A 31 -6.71 -6.56 14.49
C PRO A 31 -5.77 -6.71 13.29
N ALA A 32 -4.66 -5.96 13.25
CA ALA A 32 -3.66 -6.06 12.20
C ALA A 32 -3.01 -7.46 12.17
N GLY A 33 -2.65 -8.02 13.34
CA GLY A 33 -2.10 -9.37 13.42
C GLY A 33 -3.09 -10.44 12.99
N THR A 34 -4.35 -10.33 13.36
CA THR A 34 -5.40 -11.26 12.91
C THR A 34 -5.56 -11.21 11.40
N ALA A 35 -5.62 -10.02 10.82
CA ALA A 35 -5.74 -9.84 9.37
C ALA A 35 -4.48 -10.38 8.64
N PHE A 36 -3.29 -10.13 9.19
CA PHE A 36 -2.02 -10.65 8.66
C PHE A 36 -2.01 -12.19 8.56
N CYS A 37 -2.35 -12.87 9.65
CA CYS A 37 -2.41 -14.33 9.68
C CYS A 37 -3.43 -14.87 8.67
N ASN A 38 -4.62 -14.27 8.61
CA ASN A 38 -5.65 -14.67 7.66
C ASN A 38 -5.23 -14.45 6.20
N ALA A 39 -4.57 -13.33 5.89
CA ALA A 39 -4.12 -13.04 4.54
C ALA A 39 -3.00 -13.98 4.10
N LEU A 40 -2.05 -14.30 4.98
CA LEU A 40 -0.93 -15.18 4.66
C LEU A 40 -1.37 -16.63 4.44
N SER A 41 -2.40 -17.09 5.17
CA SER A 41 -2.87 -18.47 5.11
C SER A 41 -4.02 -18.72 4.13
N ASN A 42 -4.56 -17.70 3.46
CA ASN A 42 -5.73 -17.81 2.60
C ASN A 42 -5.43 -17.34 1.18
N ASN A 43 -4.90 -18.23 0.35
CA ASN A 43 -4.69 -17.99 -1.07
C ASN A 43 -5.96 -18.25 -1.88
N LYS A 44 -6.19 -17.41 -2.90
CA LYS A 44 -7.27 -17.55 -3.88
C LYS A 44 -6.70 -17.45 -5.29
N ASP A 45 -7.37 -18.08 -6.25
CA ASP A 45 -6.98 -18.02 -7.66
C ASP A 45 -6.86 -16.56 -8.14
N GLY A 46 -5.71 -16.24 -8.73
CA GLY A 46 -5.39 -14.90 -9.22
C GLY A 46 -5.03 -13.86 -8.14
N PHE A 47 -5.05 -14.27 -6.86
CA PHE A 47 -4.66 -13.43 -5.72
C PHE A 47 -3.67 -14.17 -4.84
N THR A 48 -2.45 -13.68 -4.79
CA THR A 48 -1.36 -14.30 -4.03
C THR A 48 -0.84 -13.34 -2.99
N THR A 49 -0.77 -13.85 -1.76
CA THR A 49 -0.08 -13.16 -0.67
C THR A 49 1.32 -13.72 -0.51
N LEU A 50 2.29 -12.84 -0.38
CA LEU A 50 3.69 -13.23 -0.15
C LEU A 50 4.36 -12.33 0.88
N THR A 51 5.35 -12.87 1.56
CA THR A 51 6.19 -12.11 2.48
C THR A 51 7.12 -11.18 1.69
N ALA A 52 7.18 -9.92 2.05
CA ALA A 52 8.15 -8.99 1.49
C ALA A 52 9.55 -9.31 2.03
N VAL A 53 10.50 -9.56 1.14
CA VAL A 53 11.87 -9.92 1.48
C VAL A 53 12.86 -8.96 0.83
N VAL A 54 13.90 -8.59 1.58
CA VAL A 54 15.04 -7.83 1.04
C VAL A 54 15.84 -8.70 0.07
N THR A 55 15.98 -9.96 0.42
CA THR A 55 16.55 -11.05 -0.38
C THR A 55 16.01 -12.38 0.15
N PRO A 56 16.08 -13.49 -0.58
CA PRO A 56 15.70 -14.80 -0.06
C PRO A 56 16.30 -15.06 1.33
N ASN A 57 15.47 -15.52 2.26
CA ASN A 57 15.82 -15.78 3.67
C ASN A 57 16.09 -14.52 4.53
N LEU A 58 15.82 -13.33 4.01
CA LEU A 58 15.93 -12.07 4.75
C LEU A 58 14.63 -11.25 4.61
N PRO A 59 13.57 -11.61 5.36
CA PRO A 59 12.31 -10.86 5.33
C PRO A 59 12.48 -9.45 5.89
N ALA A 60 11.67 -8.52 5.39
CA ALA A 60 11.61 -7.16 5.92
C ALA A 60 11.07 -7.15 7.36
N LYS A 61 11.51 -6.19 8.16
CA LYS A 61 11.02 -5.93 9.51
C LYS A 61 10.50 -4.49 9.63
N PRO A 62 9.28 -4.28 10.20
CA PRO A 62 8.31 -5.26 10.73
C PRO A 62 7.93 -6.35 9.73
N ASP A 63 7.44 -7.51 10.21
CA ASP A 63 6.97 -8.57 9.32
C ASP A 63 5.93 -8.01 8.36
N THR A 64 6.20 -8.13 7.08
CA THR A 64 5.43 -7.49 6.02
C THR A 64 4.98 -8.51 5.01
N ILE A 65 3.69 -8.49 4.70
CA ILE A 65 3.13 -9.20 3.55
C ILE A 65 2.62 -8.22 2.51
N MET A 66 2.63 -8.64 1.26
CA MET A 66 2.00 -7.93 0.16
C MET A 66 1.05 -8.84 -0.60
N PHE A 67 0.03 -8.25 -1.21
CA PHE A 67 -0.94 -8.95 -2.04
C PHE A 67 -1.35 -8.04 -3.22
N ASN A 68 -1.73 -8.66 -4.34
CA ASN A 68 -2.20 -7.91 -5.50
C ASN A 68 -3.65 -7.44 -5.30
N LYS A 69 -3.93 -6.18 -5.64
CA LYS A 69 -5.27 -5.57 -5.59
C LYS A 69 -6.16 -5.94 -6.79
N VAL A 70 -5.57 -6.44 -7.85
CA VAL A 70 -6.26 -6.87 -9.07
C VAL A 70 -5.82 -8.28 -9.44
N THR A 71 -6.70 -9.04 -10.08
CA THR A 71 -6.37 -10.39 -10.54
C THR A 71 -5.15 -10.38 -11.45
N ILE A 72 -4.18 -11.23 -11.18
CA ILE A 72 -3.03 -11.46 -12.05
C ILE A 72 -3.52 -12.18 -13.30
N LYS A 73 -3.32 -11.56 -14.47
CA LYS A 73 -3.80 -12.05 -15.77
C LYS A 73 -2.75 -12.80 -16.60
N GLY A 74 -1.49 -12.73 -16.20
CA GLY A 74 -0.42 -13.37 -16.96
C GLY A 74 0.92 -13.43 -16.24
N ALA A 75 1.83 -14.22 -16.78
CA ALA A 75 3.14 -14.48 -16.17
C ALA A 75 3.98 -13.20 -16.00
N LYS A 76 3.92 -12.27 -16.97
CA LYS A 76 4.64 -10.98 -16.87
C LYS A 76 4.20 -10.18 -15.63
N GLN A 77 2.90 -10.02 -15.42
CA GLN A 77 2.36 -9.31 -14.26
C GLN A 77 2.75 -10.00 -12.95
N ALA A 78 2.77 -11.35 -12.92
CA ALA A 78 3.24 -12.11 -11.78
C ALA A 78 4.71 -11.83 -11.46
N VAL A 79 5.58 -11.82 -12.48
CA VAL A 79 7.01 -11.51 -12.33
C VAL A 79 7.20 -10.07 -11.81
N GLN A 80 6.42 -9.11 -12.31
CA GLN A 80 6.46 -7.72 -11.84
C GLN A 80 6.02 -7.57 -10.37
N MET A 81 5.03 -8.36 -9.95
CA MET A 81 4.58 -8.41 -8.56
C MET A 81 5.64 -9.03 -7.64
N PHE A 82 6.24 -10.16 -8.04
CA PHE A 82 7.23 -10.90 -7.25
C PHE A 82 8.65 -10.33 -7.34
N GLY A 83 8.93 -9.54 -8.35
CA GLY A 83 10.23 -8.91 -8.57
C GLY A 83 10.26 -7.44 -8.11
N PRO A 84 10.14 -6.47 -9.05
CA PRO A 84 10.35 -5.06 -8.74
C PRO A 84 9.39 -4.53 -7.66
N ALA A 85 8.12 -4.92 -7.65
CA ALA A 85 7.19 -4.45 -6.64
C ALA A 85 7.53 -5.01 -5.24
N GLN A 86 7.86 -6.31 -5.12
CA GLN A 86 8.27 -6.89 -3.84
C GLN A 86 9.55 -6.25 -3.30
N ALA A 87 10.55 -6.07 -4.16
CA ALA A 87 11.80 -5.42 -3.77
C ALA A 87 11.57 -3.97 -3.28
N ALA A 88 10.69 -3.24 -3.97
CA ALA A 88 10.29 -1.88 -3.60
C ALA A 88 9.60 -1.84 -2.23
N VAL A 89 8.64 -2.73 -1.99
CA VAL A 89 7.94 -2.82 -0.69
C VAL A 89 8.92 -3.13 0.43
N ALA A 90 9.76 -4.16 0.26
CA ALA A 90 10.73 -4.54 1.28
C ALA A 90 11.71 -3.39 1.60
N ARG A 91 12.25 -2.74 0.56
CA ARG A 91 13.16 -1.61 0.72
C ARG A 91 12.50 -0.41 1.40
N ALA A 92 11.28 -0.06 1.00
CA ALA A 92 10.54 1.05 1.60
C ALA A 92 10.28 0.84 3.10
N VAL A 93 9.96 -0.38 3.51
CA VAL A 93 9.77 -0.74 4.93
C VAL A 93 11.07 -0.58 5.70
N VAL A 94 12.18 -1.15 5.21
CA VAL A 94 13.51 -1.05 5.86
C VAL A 94 13.94 0.41 5.99
N ASP A 95 13.85 1.19 4.93
CA ASP A 95 14.24 2.61 4.94
C ASP A 95 13.32 3.46 5.84
N SER A 96 12.05 3.06 6.02
CA SER A 96 11.15 3.71 6.96
C SER A 96 11.53 3.44 8.42
N VAL A 97 12.11 2.27 8.72
CA VAL A 97 12.70 1.97 10.04
C VAL A 97 14.01 2.73 10.24
N GLU A 98 14.87 2.73 9.23
CA GLU A 98 16.16 3.43 9.28
C GLU A 98 15.98 4.94 9.50
N ALA A 99 15.02 5.53 8.81
CA ALA A 99 14.66 6.95 8.95
C ALA A 99 13.90 7.28 10.26
N GLY A 100 13.58 6.27 11.08
CA GLY A 100 12.84 6.46 12.35
C GLY A 100 11.35 6.74 12.19
N VAL A 101 10.79 6.65 10.98
CA VAL A 101 9.34 6.75 10.73
C VAL A 101 8.63 5.60 11.42
N ILE A 102 9.14 4.38 11.26
CA ILE A 102 8.74 3.22 12.07
C ILE A 102 9.72 3.12 13.24
N PRO A 103 9.26 3.25 14.50
CA PRO A 103 10.17 3.17 15.65
C PRO A 103 10.84 1.79 15.73
N LYS A 104 12.17 1.74 15.84
CA LYS A 104 12.95 0.48 15.92
C LYS A 104 12.48 -0.45 17.04
N ASN A 105 12.07 0.11 18.18
CA ASN A 105 11.57 -0.67 19.31
C ASN A 105 10.15 -1.23 19.10
N LYS A 106 9.54 -1.00 17.94
CA LYS A 106 8.22 -1.51 17.56
C LYS A 106 8.26 -2.51 16.41
N VAL A 107 9.41 -2.76 15.81
CA VAL A 107 9.51 -3.63 14.62
C VAL A 107 9.10 -5.07 14.89
N ASP A 108 9.29 -5.58 16.09
CA ASP A 108 8.87 -6.94 16.46
C ASP A 108 7.42 -7.01 16.96
N ASP A 109 6.86 -5.88 17.41
CA ASP A 109 5.47 -5.76 17.85
C ASP A 109 4.50 -5.53 16.69
N TYR A 110 4.96 -4.93 15.58
CA TYR A 110 4.14 -4.54 14.45
C TYR A 110 4.19 -5.56 13.31
N CYS A 111 3.14 -5.56 12.51
CA CYS A 111 3.10 -6.16 11.18
C CYS A 111 2.51 -5.18 10.17
N ILE A 112 2.83 -5.41 8.90
CA ILE A 112 2.41 -4.57 7.78
C ILE A 112 1.76 -5.44 6.71
N MET A 113 0.64 -4.97 6.17
CA MET A 113 -0.01 -5.53 4.99
C MET A 113 -0.07 -4.47 3.91
N VAL A 114 0.38 -4.82 2.71
CA VAL A 114 0.50 -3.90 1.57
C VAL A 114 -0.28 -4.45 0.38
N GLY A 115 -1.37 -3.80 0.03
CA GLY A 115 -2.08 -4.04 -1.23
C GLY A 115 -1.39 -3.30 -2.35
N VAL A 116 -0.95 -4.03 -3.38
CA VAL A 116 -0.19 -3.50 -4.52
C VAL A 116 -1.02 -3.61 -5.80
N PHE A 117 -1.07 -2.54 -6.57
CA PHE A 117 -1.65 -2.53 -7.91
C PHE A 117 -0.56 -2.62 -8.96
N ILE A 118 -0.66 -3.59 -9.88
CA ILE A 118 0.16 -3.68 -11.09
C ILE A 118 -0.78 -3.77 -12.30
N HIS A 119 -0.68 -2.80 -13.19
CA HIS A 119 -1.45 -2.82 -14.43
C HIS A 119 -0.94 -3.95 -15.35
N TRP A 120 -1.85 -4.63 -16.05
CA TRP A 120 -1.50 -5.78 -16.91
C TRP A 120 -0.65 -5.40 -18.13
N ASP A 121 -0.69 -4.13 -18.56
CA ASP A 121 0.13 -3.60 -19.66
C ASP A 121 1.39 -2.88 -19.18
N ALA A 122 1.67 -2.86 -17.89
CA ALA A 122 2.90 -2.27 -17.35
C ALA A 122 4.12 -2.95 -17.97
N ALA A 123 5.14 -2.16 -18.32
CA ALA A 123 6.29 -2.62 -19.09
C ALA A 123 7.65 -2.22 -18.52
N ASP A 124 7.70 -1.14 -17.74
CA ASP A 124 8.93 -0.58 -17.17
C ASP A 124 9.09 -1.01 -15.71
N ASP A 125 9.91 -2.03 -15.49
CA ASP A 125 10.16 -2.61 -14.16
C ASP A 125 10.85 -1.61 -13.22
N GLN A 126 11.65 -0.67 -13.75
CA GLN A 126 12.27 0.37 -12.93
C GLN A 126 11.24 1.35 -12.41
N LYS A 127 10.32 1.81 -13.26
CA LYS A 127 9.21 2.67 -12.81
C LYS A 127 8.30 1.95 -11.82
N ILE A 128 8.01 0.66 -12.03
CA ILE A 128 7.26 -0.15 -11.07
C ILE A 128 7.95 -0.12 -9.72
N TYR A 129 9.27 -0.34 -9.68
CA TYR A 129 10.04 -0.27 -8.44
C TYR A 129 9.96 1.13 -7.81
N ASP A 130 10.30 2.18 -8.56
CA ASP A 130 10.41 3.55 -8.03
C ASP A 130 9.07 4.07 -7.50
N TYR A 131 7.99 3.87 -8.24
CA TYR A 131 6.67 4.34 -7.84
C TYR A 131 6.10 3.55 -6.66
N ASN A 132 6.28 2.23 -6.62
CA ASN A 132 5.86 1.42 -5.47
C ASN A 132 6.70 1.75 -4.23
N TYR A 133 8.01 1.95 -4.36
CA TYR A 133 8.87 2.38 -3.25
C TYR A 133 8.39 3.70 -2.65
N GLN A 134 8.14 4.70 -3.48
CA GLN A 134 7.65 6.00 -3.02
C GLN A 134 6.27 5.87 -2.38
N ALA A 135 5.32 5.20 -3.05
CA ALA A 135 3.96 5.05 -2.57
C ALA A 135 3.89 4.32 -1.21
N VAL A 136 4.69 3.26 -1.02
CA VAL A 136 4.75 2.55 0.27
C VAL A 136 5.31 3.44 1.37
N ARG A 137 6.39 4.18 1.11
CA ARG A 137 6.93 5.13 2.09
C ARG A 137 5.93 6.19 2.51
N GLU A 138 5.23 6.80 1.55
CA GLU A 138 4.19 7.78 1.83
C GLU A 138 3.02 7.18 2.60
N SER A 139 2.58 5.97 2.23
CA SER A 139 1.50 5.27 2.94
C SER A 139 1.87 4.98 4.40
N ILE A 140 3.11 4.55 4.67
CA ILE A 140 3.61 4.33 6.04
C ILE A 140 3.61 5.64 6.83
N GLN A 141 4.12 6.73 6.24
CA GLN A 141 4.15 8.04 6.89
C GLN A 141 2.75 8.53 7.26
N ARG A 142 1.80 8.48 6.30
CA ARG A 142 0.41 8.87 6.52
C ARG A 142 -0.27 8.02 7.59
N ALA A 143 -0.10 6.70 7.53
CA ALA A 143 -0.66 5.78 8.51
C ALA A 143 -0.21 6.12 9.94
N LEU A 144 1.09 6.28 10.14
CA LEU A 144 1.67 6.56 11.46
C LEU A 144 1.39 7.99 11.95
N ALA A 145 1.25 8.96 11.04
CA ALA A 145 0.82 10.32 11.35
C ALA A 145 -0.70 10.42 11.60
N GLY A 146 -1.46 9.39 11.28
CA GLY A 146 -2.93 9.39 11.30
C GLY A 146 -3.49 10.44 10.32
N GLU A 147 -2.98 10.44 9.10
CA GLU A 147 -3.38 11.33 8.01
C GLU A 147 -4.12 10.58 6.91
N PRO A 148 -5.06 11.28 6.20
CA PRO A 148 -5.50 12.65 6.44
C PRO A 148 -6.34 12.79 7.73
N LYS A 149 -6.36 13.98 8.33
CA LYS A 149 -7.26 14.28 9.46
C LYS A 149 -8.69 14.41 8.96
N VAL A 150 -9.66 14.14 9.84
CA VAL A 150 -11.09 14.20 9.49
C VAL A 150 -11.49 15.56 8.92
N ASP A 151 -10.96 16.65 9.50
CA ASP A 151 -11.27 18.00 9.05
C ASP A 151 -10.72 18.29 7.64
N ASP A 152 -9.54 17.75 7.29
CA ASP A 152 -8.98 17.85 5.94
C ASP A 152 -9.84 17.12 4.92
N VAL A 153 -10.33 15.91 5.29
CA VAL A 153 -11.23 15.13 4.42
C VAL A 153 -12.54 15.91 4.18
N ILE A 154 -13.15 16.44 5.24
CA ILE A 154 -14.41 17.20 5.15
C ILE A 154 -14.21 18.45 4.30
N ALA A 155 -13.14 19.21 4.55
CA ALA A 155 -12.87 20.47 3.83
C ALA A 155 -12.64 20.23 2.33
N ARG A 156 -11.98 19.14 1.96
CA ARG A 156 -11.59 18.86 0.58
C ARG A 156 -12.60 18.01 -0.19
N ALA A 157 -13.47 17.26 0.48
CA ALA A 157 -14.39 16.29 -0.15
C ALA A 157 -15.28 16.90 -1.24
N ARG A 158 -15.68 18.16 -1.09
CA ARG A 158 -16.56 18.85 -2.05
C ARG A 158 -15.83 19.46 -3.25
N THR A 159 -14.52 19.68 -3.15
CA THR A 159 -13.71 20.32 -4.19
C THR A 159 -12.71 19.38 -4.85
N ALA A 160 -12.39 18.27 -4.19
CA ALA A 160 -11.50 17.26 -4.73
C ALA A 160 -12.15 16.58 -5.96
N LYS A 161 -11.34 16.37 -7.00
CA LYS A 161 -11.74 15.63 -8.20
C LYS A 161 -11.22 14.21 -8.09
N HIS A 162 -12.11 13.23 -8.07
CA HIS A 162 -11.71 11.84 -8.14
C HIS A 162 -11.31 11.50 -9.58
N PRO A 163 -10.14 10.92 -9.84
CA PRO A 163 -9.63 10.66 -11.20
C PRO A 163 -10.54 9.75 -12.03
N PHE A 164 -11.31 8.88 -11.37
CA PHE A 164 -12.25 7.95 -11.98
C PHE A 164 -13.72 8.29 -11.73
N ALA A 165 -14.02 9.53 -11.28
CA ALA A 165 -15.41 9.96 -11.10
C ALA A 165 -16.15 9.99 -12.43
N SER A 166 -17.35 9.44 -12.47
CA SER A 166 -18.21 9.53 -13.65
C SER A 166 -18.62 10.98 -13.92
N ASN A 167 -18.88 11.32 -15.19
CA ASN A 167 -19.40 12.65 -15.56
C ASN A 167 -20.71 13.02 -14.84
N ALA A 168 -21.47 12.06 -14.34
CA ALA A 168 -22.68 12.28 -13.55
C ALA A 168 -22.36 12.79 -12.13
N GLU A 169 -21.34 12.21 -11.47
CA GLU A 169 -20.87 12.66 -10.14
C GLU A 169 -20.24 14.05 -10.22
N ALA A 170 -19.46 14.31 -11.27
CA ALA A 170 -18.88 15.64 -11.51
C ALA A 170 -19.95 16.73 -11.69
N LYS A 171 -21.09 16.41 -12.32
CA LYS A 171 -22.23 17.32 -12.45
C LYS A 171 -22.98 17.55 -11.14
N GLN A 172 -23.13 16.53 -10.30
CA GLN A 172 -23.77 16.64 -8.98
C GLN A 172 -22.94 17.52 -8.04
N MET A 173 -21.60 17.40 -8.07
CA MET A 173 -20.71 18.23 -7.27
C MET A 173 -20.70 19.70 -7.72
N ALA A 174 -20.85 19.96 -9.03
CA ALA A 174 -20.93 21.31 -9.58
C ALA A 174 -22.30 21.97 -9.31
N GLY A 175 -23.38 21.21 -9.24
CA GLY A 175 -24.72 21.70 -8.95
C GLY A 175 -25.04 21.98 -7.48
N ALA A 176 -24.23 21.51 -6.56
CA ALA A 176 -24.39 21.75 -5.12
C ALA A 176 -23.73 23.05 -4.65
N SER A 177 -23.11 23.83 -5.56
CA SER A 177 -22.42 25.10 -5.30
C SER A 177 -23.18 26.31 -5.82
N ALA A 178 -24.47 26.17 -6.17
CA ALA A 178 -25.33 27.25 -6.66
C ALA A 178 -26.40 27.63 -5.63
#